data_d85ef0ad9365c5f5231ce93f49896d6f
#
_entry.id   d85ef0ad9365c5f5231ce93f49896d6f
#
_cell.length_a   1.000
_cell.length_b   1.000
_cell.length_c   1.000
_cell.angle_alpha   90.00
_cell.angle_beta   90.00
_cell.angle_gamma   90.00
#
_symmetry.space_group_name_H-M   'P 1'
#
loop_
_entity.id
_entity.type
_entity.pdbx_description
1 polymer ?
#
loop_
_entity_poly.entity_id
_entity_poly.type
_entity_poly.pdbx_seq_one_letter_code
_entity_poly.pdbx_strand_id
1 'polypeptide(L)'
;MNIKSLLNLTIDLLGKPTATASALSGETKGFAALLKDVALPYFVSIIVAEFIGHVMFGTYMFKDSLSFVINELVPRLALLLVSGLLFTLLLHEILHYYSLQAKLSRSFYIITYSFRPIFVTSVLSGLLPKLAPLFNLCGLYSYYLLWCMLKAEYSDVDNKKIRNTIITSIVIMVLLHWALVGCSNLIFNWYGQ
;
A
#
# COMPACT_ATOMS: atom_id res chain seq x y z
N MET A 1 -10.63 -14.35 -5.36
CA MET A 1 -9.73 -14.98 -4.35
C MET A 1 -10.50 -15.11 -3.04
N ASN A 2 -10.36 -16.20 -2.28
CA ASN A 2 -11.02 -16.36 -0.97
C ASN A 2 -10.22 -15.55 0.09
N ILE A 3 -10.90 -14.95 1.07
CA ILE A 3 -10.26 -14.20 2.18
C ILE A 3 -9.17 -15.03 2.87
N LYS A 4 -9.40 -16.32 3.09
CA LYS A 4 -8.41 -17.23 3.66
C LYS A 4 -7.12 -17.31 2.82
N SER A 5 -7.24 -17.40 1.50
CA SER A 5 -6.06 -17.42 0.60
C SER A 5 -5.35 -16.07 0.56
N LEU A 6 -6.08 -14.96 0.69
CA LEU A 6 -5.51 -13.62 0.80
C LEU A 6 -4.67 -13.48 2.08
N LEU A 7 -5.20 -13.93 3.22
CA LEU A 7 -4.51 -13.90 4.51
C LEU A 7 -3.27 -14.80 4.51
N ASN A 8 -3.39 -16.04 4.05
CA ASN A 8 -2.25 -16.96 3.97
C ASN A 8 -1.12 -16.38 3.13
N LEU A 9 -1.43 -15.85 1.95
CA LEU A 9 -0.42 -15.23 1.09
C LEU A 9 0.20 -13.96 1.72
N THR A 10 -0.56 -13.23 2.53
CA THR A 10 -0.03 -12.08 3.28
C THR A 10 0.93 -12.55 4.37
N ILE A 11 0.58 -13.60 5.11
CA ILE A 11 1.44 -14.22 6.13
C ILE A 11 2.72 -14.77 5.49
N ASP A 12 2.62 -15.43 4.35
CA ASP A 12 3.78 -15.94 3.62
C ASP A 12 4.70 -14.82 3.12
N LEU A 13 4.15 -13.72 2.60
CA LEU A 13 4.93 -12.54 2.22
C LEU A 13 5.65 -11.89 3.41
N LEU A 14 5.02 -11.87 4.58
CA LEU A 14 5.63 -11.31 5.78
C LEU A 14 6.69 -12.25 6.38
N GLY A 15 6.45 -13.56 6.36
CA GLY A 15 7.33 -14.55 6.99
C GLY A 15 8.43 -15.10 6.09
N LYS A 16 8.18 -15.19 4.77
CA LYS A 16 9.10 -15.77 3.78
C LYS A 16 9.16 -14.92 2.52
N PRO A 17 9.57 -13.64 2.61
CA PRO A 17 9.41 -12.63 1.55
C PRO A 17 10.11 -13.01 0.25
N THR A 18 11.33 -13.51 0.29
CA THR A 18 12.10 -13.86 -0.91
C THR A 18 11.51 -15.09 -1.63
N ALA A 19 11.16 -16.14 -0.89
CA ALA A 19 10.57 -17.34 -1.47
C ALA A 19 9.20 -17.07 -2.08
N THR A 20 8.38 -16.27 -1.37
CA THR A 20 7.04 -15.91 -1.86
C THR A 20 7.13 -14.95 -3.05
N ALA A 21 8.06 -14.00 -3.05
CA ALA A 21 8.30 -13.11 -4.18
C ALA A 21 8.72 -13.91 -5.43
N SER A 22 9.60 -14.91 -5.29
CA SER A 22 10.01 -15.79 -6.39
C SER A 22 8.84 -16.66 -6.91
N ALA A 23 7.96 -17.11 -6.05
CA ALA A 23 6.75 -17.85 -6.46
C ALA A 23 5.74 -16.96 -7.21
N LEU A 24 5.69 -15.66 -6.87
CA LEU A 24 4.82 -14.67 -7.50
C LEU A 24 5.43 -14.07 -8.78
N SER A 25 6.75 -14.21 -8.98
CA SER A 25 7.39 -13.77 -10.22
C SER A 25 6.86 -14.61 -11.38
N GLY A 26 6.52 -13.98 -12.50
CA GLY A 26 5.90 -14.66 -13.65
C GLY A 26 4.38 -14.87 -13.56
N GLU A 27 3.72 -14.73 -12.40
CA GLU A 27 2.25 -14.70 -12.37
C GLU A 27 1.70 -13.47 -13.10
N THR A 28 0.70 -13.68 -13.95
CA THR A 28 0.02 -12.60 -14.68
C THR A 28 -1.41 -12.46 -14.18
N LYS A 29 -1.66 -11.40 -13.40
CA LYS A 29 -3.04 -11.01 -13.03
C LYS A 29 -3.35 -9.67 -13.66
N GLY A 30 -4.49 -9.58 -14.35
CA GLY A 30 -4.96 -8.33 -14.91
C GLY A 30 -5.29 -7.30 -13.81
N PHE A 31 -5.25 -6.02 -14.16
CA PHE A 31 -5.55 -4.91 -13.25
C PHE A 31 -6.90 -5.08 -12.51
N ALA A 32 -7.96 -5.42 -13.24
CA ALA A 32 -9.29 -5.61 -12.66
C ALA A 32 -9.35 -6.77 -11.64
N ALA A 33 -8.63 -7.87 -11.91
CA ALA A 33 -8.54 -8.99 -10.99
C ALA A 33 -7.79 -8.62 -9.70
N LEU A 34 -6.68 -7.87 -9.81
CA LEU A 34 -5.92 -7.37 -8.66
C LEU A 34 -6.74 -6.40 -7.82
N LEU A 35 -7.45 -5.48 -8.47
CA LEU A 35 -8.32 -4.54 -7.79
C LEU A 35 -9.41 -5.27 -7.00
N LYS A 36 -10.11 -6.21 -7.64
CA LYS A 36 -11.20 -6.97 -7.04
C LYS A 36 -10.74 -7.95 -5.97
N ASP A 37 -9.66 -8.70 -6.25
CA ASP A 37 -9.27 -9.83 -5.41
C ASP A 37 -8.33 -9.43 -4.26
N VAL A 38 -7.64 -8.31 -4.38
CA VAL A 38 -6.65 -7.87 -3.40
C VAL A 38 -7.00 -6.52 -2.81
N ALA A 39 -7.05 -5.46 -3.63
CA ALA A 39 -7.19 -4.10 -3.12
C ALA A 39 -8.55 -3.88 -2.44
N LEU A 40 -9.65 -4.28 -3.09
CA LEU A 40 -11.01 -4.06 -2.56
C LEU A 40 -11.24 -4.74 -1.19
N PRO A 41 -10.85 -6.01 -0.95
CA PRO A 41 -10.98 -6.62 0.37
C PRO A 41 -10.22 -5.85 1.47
N TYR A 42 -9.01 -5.34 1.16
CA TYR A 42 -8.27 -4.53 2.13
C TYR A 42 -8.94 -3.19 2.39
N PHE A 43 -9.44 -2.49 1.37
CA PHE A 43 -10.16 -1.23 1.55
C PHE A 43 -11.39 -1.41 2.43
N VAL A 44 -12.20 -2.45 2.18
CA VAL A 44 -13.35 -2.79 3.03
C VAL A 44 -12.92 -3.08 4.45
N SER A 45 -11.83 -3.84 4.64
CA SER A 45 -11.31 -4.14 5.98
C SER A 45 -10.83 -2.90 6.71
N ILE A 46 -10.19 -1.94 6.02
CA ILE A 46 -9.76 -0.67 6.60
C ILE A 46 -10.98 0.16 7.04
N ILE A 47 -12.00 0.28 6.19
CA ILE A 47 -13.24 1.00 6.52
C ILE A 47 -13.88 0.43 7.78
N VAL A 48 -14.04 -0.89 7.84
CA VAL A 48 -14.64 -1.57 8.99
C VAL A 48 -13.79 -1.38 10.25
N ALA A 49 -12.47 -1.50 10.12
CA ALA A 49 -11.53 -1.34 11.23
C ALA A 49 -11.55 0.09 11.80
N GLU A 50 -11.49 1.10 10.94
CA GLU A 50 -11.57 2.51 11.32
C GLU A 50 -12.91 2.83 12.00
N PHE A 51 -14.03 2.31 11.47
CA PHE A 51 -15.33 2.49 12.08
C PHE A 51 -15.40 1.85 13.47
N ILE A 52 -14.95 0.61 13.62
CA ILE A 52 -14.93 -0.10 14.92
C ILE A 52 -14.03 0.66 15.91
N GLY A 53 -12.81 1.05 15.50
CA GLY A 53 -11.88 1.77 16.35
C GLY A 53 -12.44 3.12 16.80
N HIS A 54 -13.11 3.84 15.89
CA HIS A 54 -13.78 5.09 16.22
C HIS A 54 -14.91 4.91 17.26
N VAL A 55 -15.75 3.90 17.08
CA VAL A 55 -16.86 3.59 18.02
C VAL A 55 -16.34 3.15 19.39
N MET A 56 -15.26 2.33 19.42
CA MET A 56 -14.74 1.77 20.68
C MET A 56 -13.85 2.72 21.47
N PHE A 57 -13.07 3.56 20.79
CA PHE A 57 -12.03 4.39 21.41
C PHE A 57 -12.21 5.89 21.15
N GLY A 58 -13.19 6.27 20.31
CA GLY A 58 -13.54 7.65 20.05
C GLY A 58 -14.28 8.27 21.25
N THR A 59 -13.95 9.52 21.52
CA THR A 59 -14.64 10.34 22.54
C THR A 59 -16.01 10.84 22.08
N TYR A 60 -16.41 10.53 20.86
CA TYR A 60 -17.57 11.11 20.20
C TYR A 60 -18.75 10.14 20.23
N MET A 61 -19.91 10.67 20.60
CA MET A 61 -21.19 9.96 20.51
C MET A 61 -21.59 9.76 19.03
N PHE A 62 -22.50 8.84 18.77
CA PHE A 62 -23.02 8.48 17.44
C PHE A 62 -23.41 9.66 16.53
N LYS A 63 -23.67 10.84 17.10
CA LYS A 63 -24.02 12.07 16.36
C LYS A 63 -22.88 12.58 15.43
N ASP A 64 -21.63 12.28 15.78
CA ASP A 64 -20.45 12.77 15.03
C ASP A 64 -19.91 11.74 14.03
N SER A 65 -20.59 10.58 13.89
CA SER A 65 -20.15 9.49 12.99
C SER A 65 -20.08 9.92 11.53
N LEU A 66 -21.00 10.77 11.07
CA LEU A 66 -21.01 11.29 9.71
C LEU A 66 -19.85 12.26 9.49
N SER A 67 -19.58 13.12 10.46
CA SER A 67 -18.44 14.05 10.43
C SER A 67 -17.11 13.29 10.38
N PHE A 68 -16.95 12.23 11.16
CA PHE A 68 -15.79 11.36 11.10
C PHE A 68 -15.62 10.71 9.72
N VAL A 69 -16.69 10.17 9.14
CA VAL A 69 -16.62 9.55 7.80
C VAL A 69 -16.16 10.55 6.76
N ILE A 70 -16.73 11.75 6.75
CA ILE A 70 -16.43 12.78 5.73
C ILE A 70 -15.04 13.37 5.95
N ASN A 71 -14.67 13.73 7.17
CA ASN A 71 -13.47 14.51 7.44
C ASN A 71 -12.21 13.66 7.66
N GLU A 72 -12.34 12.41 8.03
CA GLU A 72 -11.19 11.55 8.30
C GLU A 72 -11.12 10.30 7.42
N LEU A 73 -12.20 9.51 7.36
CA LEU A 73 -12.18 8.23 6.66
C LEU A 73 -12.06 8.40 5.14
N VAL A 74 -12.89 9.24 4.54
CA VAL A 74 -12.89 9.48 3.08
C VAL A 74 -11.55 10.06 2.60
N PRO A 75 -10.95 11.08 3.24
CA PRO A 75 -9.62 11.58 2.89
C PRO A 75 -8.52 10.52 2.96
N ARG A 76 -8.51 9.70 4.00
CA ARG A 76 -7.51 8.61 4.15
C ARG A 76 -7.62 7.59 3.03
N LEU A 77 -8.84 7.16 2.70
CA LEU A 77 -9.05 6.20 1.62
C LEU A 77 -8.69 6.81 0.26
N ALA A 78 -9.05 8.05 0.02
CA ALA A 78 -8.68 8.77 -1.19
C ALA A 78 -7.15 8.87 -1.31
N LEU A 79 -6.46 9.24 -0.23
CA LEU A 79 -4.99 9.32 -0.19
C LEU A 79 -4.35 7.96 -0.48
N LEU A 80 -4.87 6.89 0.10
CA LEU A 80 -4.36 5.53 -0.11
C LEU A 80 -4.54 5.06 -1.56
N LEU A 81 -5.70 5.35 -2.16
CA LEU A 81 -5.98 5.03 -3.57
C LEU A 81 -5.09 5.83 -4.52
N VAL A 82 -5.03 7.15 -4.32
CA VAL A 82 -4.24 8.05 -5.16
C VAL A 82 -2.76 7.72 -5.06
N SER A 83 -2.23 7.50 -3.86
CA SER A 83 -0.83 7.12 -3.66
C SER A 83 -0.51 5.76 -4.30
N GLY A 84 -1.39 4.77 -4.19
CA GLY A 84 -1.20 3.47 -4.84
C GLY A 84 -1.14 3.55 -6.36
N LEU A 85 -2.00 4.36 -6.97
CA LEU A 85 -1.98 4.60 -8.42
C LEU A 85 -0.72 5.38 -8.84
N LEU A 86 -0.36 6.45 -8.12
CA LEU A 86 0.84 7.24 -8.41
C LEU A 86 2.12 6.42 -8.23
N PHE A 87 2.21 5.59 -7.19
CA PHE A 87 3.35 4.69 -7.01
C PHE A 87 3.46 3.66 -8.13
N THR A 88 2.33 3.19 -8.65
CA THR A 88 2.31 2.29 -9.80
C THR A 88 2.86 2.96 -11.06
N LEU A 89 2.39 4.17 -11.36
CA LEU A 89 2.85 4.96 -12.50
C LEU A 89 4.35 5.29 -12.35
N LEU A 90 4.75 5.74 -11.18
CA LEU A 90 6.16 6.03 -10.89
C LEU A 90 7.06 4.80 -11.05
N LEU A 91 6.66 3.66 -10.50
CA LEU A 91 7.43 2.44 -10.67
C LEU A 91 7.54 2.06 -12.14
N HIS A 92 6.45 2.19 -12.90
CA HIS A 92 6.45 1.93 -14.34
C HIS A 92 7.46 2.80 -15.08
N GLU A 93 7.46 4.12 -14.84
CA GLU A 93 8.39 5.06 -15.45
C GLU A 93 9.85 4.82 -15.03
N ILE A 94 10.09 4.52 -13.76
CA ILE A 94 11.43 4.20 -13.26
C ILE A 94 11.96 2.92 -13.92
N LEU A 95 11.13 1.88 -14.03
CA LEU A 95 11.50 0.64 -14.71
C LEU A 95 11.85 0.91 -16.18
N HIS A 96 11.06 1.74 -16.84
CA HIS A 96 11.32 2.14 -18.22
C HIS A 96 12.63 2.93 -18.36
N TYR A 97 12.88 3.90 -17.48
CA TYR A 97 14.12 4.67 -17.43
C TYR A 97 15.37 3.79 -17.30
N TYR A 98 15.31 2.76 -16.48
CA TYR A 98 16.38 1.78 -16.33
C TYR A 98 16.35 0.68 -17.40
N SER A 99 15.56 0.82 -18.47
CA SER A 99 15.42 -0.18 -19.54
C SER A 99 15.04 -1.58 -19.01
N LEU A 100 14.20 -1.60 -17.96
CA LEU A 100 13.56 -2.79 -17.45
C LEU A 100 12.12 -2.79 -17.99
N GLN A 101 11.89 -3.56 -19.04
CA GLN A 101 10.58 -3.57 -19.69
C GLN A 101 9.53 -4.20 -18.78
N ALA A 102 8.55 -3.41 -18.36
CA ALA A 102 7.39 -3.88 -17.62
C ALA A 102 6.10 -3.28 -18.21
N LYS A 103 5.06 -4.09 -18.31
CA LYS A 103 3.71 -3.58 -18.57
C LYS A 103 3.20 -2.84 -17.33
N LEU A 104 2.38 -1.81 -17.50
CA LEU A 104 1.78 -1.06 -16.39
C LEU A 104 1.03 -2.00 -15.40
N SER A 105 0.34 -3.03 -15.94
CA SER A 105 -0.31 -4.05 -15.11
C SER A 105 0.68 -4.83 -14.23
N ARG A 106 1.93 -5.00 -14.68
CA ARG A 106 2.97 -5.66 -13.88
C ARG A 106 3.49 -4.75 -12.78
N SER A 107 3.68 -3.47 -13.05
CA SER A 107 4.03 -2.48 -12.03
C SER A 107 2.95 -2.39 -10.95
N PHE A 108 1.67 -2.40 -11.36
CA PHE A 108 0.55 -2.44 -10.42
C PHE A 108 0.54 -3.72 -9.58
N TYR A 109 0.85 -4.86 -10.19
CA TYR A 109 0.99 -6.14 -9.49
C TYR A 109 2.09 -6.05 -8.41
N ILE A 110 3.28 -5.60 -8.77
CA ILE A 110 4.43 -5.47 -7.86
C ILE A 110 4.06 -4.54 -6.69
N ILE A 111 3.50 -3.35 -6.97
CA ILE A 111 3.08 -2.40 -5.93
C ILE A 111 2.02 -3.02 -5.01
N THR A 112 0.98 -3.63 -5.57
CA THR A 112 -0.12 -4.20 -4.79
C THR A 112 0.36 -5.28 -3.82
N TYR A 113 1.31 -6.11 -4.22
CA TYR A 113 1.84 -7.16 -3.36
C TYR A 113 2.90 -6.65 -2.38
N SER A 114 3.74 -5.71 -2.80
CA SER A 114 4.76 -5.11 -1.93
C SER A 114 4.16 -4.27 -0.81
N PHE A 115 3.04 -3.59 -1.06
CA PHE A 115 2.40 -2.68 -0.11
C PHE A 115 1.35 -3.35 0.80
N ARG A 116 1.26 -4.68 0.80
CA ARG A 116 0.41 -5.43 1.75
C ARG A 116 0.67 -5.10 3.22
N PRO A 117 1.92 -4.92 3.70
CA PRO A 117 2.14 -4.49 5.07
C PRO A 117 1.44 -3.18 5.42
N ILE A 118 1.44 -2.21 4.50
CA ILE A 118 0.72 -0.93 4.69
C ILE A 118 -0.79 -1.17 4.85
N PHE A 119 -1.39 -2.05 4.05
CA PHE A 119 -2.81 -2.38 4.21
C PHE A 119 -3.09 -3.03 5.56
N VAL A 120 -2.26 -4.00 5.98
CA VAL A 120 -2.40 -4.66 7.29
C VAL A 120 -2.23 -3.66 8.44
N THR A 121 -1.21 -2.82 8.37
CA THR A 121 -0.97 -1.80 9.40
C THR A 121 -2.05 -0.74 9.43
N SER A 122 -2.66 -0.39 8.29
CA SER A 122 -3.81 0.50 8.23
C SER A 122 -5.03 -0.10 8.93
N VAL A 123 -5.32 -1.39 8.74
CA VAL A 123 -6.38 -2.09 9.48
C VAL A 123 -6.11 -2.07 10.98
N LEU A 124 -4.88 -2.39 11.40
CA LEU A 124 -4.50 -2.39 12.83
C LEU A 124 -4.54 -0.99 13.42
N SER A 125 -4.09 0.03 12.68
CA SER A 125 -4.18 1.44 13.09
C SER A 125 -5.62 1.91 13.24
N GLY A 126 -6.52 1.45 12.37
CA GLY A 126 -7.95 1.72 12.47
C GLY A 126 -8.56 1.10 13.72
N LEU A 127 -8.24 -0.16 14.01
CA LEU A 127 -8.74 -0.85 15.21
C LEU A 127 -8.17 -0.28 16.52
N LEU A 128 -6.91 0.14 16.50
CA LEU A 128 -6.16 0.61 17.68
C LEU A 128 -5.50 1.96 17.41
N PRO A 129 -6.27 3.06 17.33
CA PRO A 129 -5.76 4.37 16.91
C PRO A 129 -4.60 4.89 17.76
N LYS A 130 -4.58 4.59 19.06
CA LYS A 130 -3.49 4.98 19.97
C LYS A 130 -2.14 4.35 19.62
N LEU A 131 -2.12 3.20 18.92
CA LEU A 131 -0.93 2.49 18.49
C LEU A 131 -0.59 2.76 17.01
N ALA A 132 -1.34 3.62 16.33
CA ALA A 132 -1.14 3.93 14.92
C ALA A 132 0.30 4.34 14.57
N PRO A 133 1.03 5.17 15.36
CA PRO A 133 2.43 5.51 15.06
C PRO A 133 3.33 4.28 15.01
N LEU A 134 3.12 3.30 15.89
CA LEU A 134 3.89 2.04 15.90
C LEU A 134 3.57 1.18 14.66
N PHE A 135 2.31 1.03 14.31
CA PHE A 135 1.91 0.27 13.14
C PHE A 135 2.42 0.92 11.85
N ASN A 136 2.43 2.25 11.75
CA ASN A 136 2.95 2.96 10.59
C ASN A 136 4.45 2.68 10.37
N LEU A 137 5.24 2.51 11.43
CA LEU A 137 6.63 2.08 11.31
C LEU A 137 6.74 0.67 10.68
N CYS A 138 5.85 -0.24 11.06
CA CYS A 138 5.81 -1.58 10.44
C CYS A 138 5.48 -1.51 8.93
N GLY A 139 4.78 -0.48 8.48
CA GLY A 139 4.52 -0.21 7.07
C GLY A 139 5.79 -0.04 6.23
N LEU A 140 6.92 0.39 6.83
CA LEU A 140 8.21 0.51 6.15
C LEU A 140 8.71 -0.83 5.59
N TYR A 141 8.25 -1.95 6.14
CA TYR A 141 8.53 -3.28 5.61
C TYR A 141 8.07 -3.47 4.16
N SER A 142 7.12 -2.66 3.69
CA SER A 142 6.67 -2.66 2.29
C SER A 142 7.80 -2.34 1.30
N TYR A 143 8.74 -1.50 1.67
CA TYR A 143 9.88 -1.18 0.83
C TYR A 143 10.86 -2.36 0.72
N TYR A 144 11.01 -3.13 1.79
CA TYR A 144 11.77 -4.38 1.74
C TYR A 144 11.08 -5.42 0.84
N LEU A 145 9.75 -5.54 0.91
CA LEU A 145 9.01 -6.41 -0.02
C LEU A 145 9.13 -5.94 -1.47
N LEU A 146 9.12 -4.63 -1.73
CA LEU A 146 9.36 -4.07 -3.05
C LEU A 146 10.74 -4.51 -3.58
N TRP A 147 11.76 -4.47 -2.72
CA TRP A 147 13.09 -5.00 -3.04
C TRP A 147 13.01 -6.48 -3.44
N CYS A 148 12.38 -7.33 -2.62
CA CYS A 148 12.27 -8.77 -2.88
C CYS A 148 11.53 -9.04 -4.19
N MET A 149 10.43 -8.33 -4.45
CA MET A 149 9.61 -8.50 -5.66
C MET A 149 10.39 -8.10 -6.93
N LEU A 150 11.06 -6.94 -6.91
CA LEU A 150 11.85 -6.48 -8.06
C LEU A 150 13.06 -7.39 -8.31
N LYS A 151 13.72 -7.86 -7.26
CA LYS A 151 14.85 -8.80 -7.41
C LYS A 151 14.40 -10.15 -7.97
N ALA A 152 13.24 -10.65 -7.57
CA ALA A 152 12.69 -11.89 -8.09
C ALA A 152 12.23 -11.75 -9.55
N GLU A 153 11.63 -10.61 -9.90
CA GLU A 153 11.13 -10.34 -11.25
C GLU A 153 12.25 -10.18 -12.29
N TYR A 154 13.35 -9.58 -11.90
CA TYR A 154 14.47 -9.23 -12.77
C TYR A 154 15.76 -9.97 -12.36
N SER A 155 15.63 -11.26 -12.02
CA SER A 155 16.75 -12.10 -11.55
C SER A 155 17.94 -12.15 -12.51
N ASP A 156 17.67 -12.03 -13.82
CA ASP A 156 18.65 -12.14 -14.89
C ASP A 156 19.37 -10.80 -15.22
N VAL A 157 18.98 -9.71 -14.53
CA VAL A 157 19.54 -8.38 -14.74
C VAL A 157 20.68 -8.13 -13.75
N ASP A 158 21.68 -7.33 -14.18
CA ASP A 158 22.79 -6.92 -13.32
C ASP A 158 22.32 -6.36 -11.97
N ASN A 159 22.87 -6.91 -10.90
CA ASN A 159 22.53 -6.53 -9.52
C ASN A 159 22.71 -5.02 -9.24
N LYS A 160 23.69 -4.34 -9.89
CA LYS A 160 23.91 -2.91 -9.74
C LYS A 160 22.73 -2.11 -10.31
N LYS A 161 22.23 -2.53 -11.48
CA LYS A 161 21.08 -1.90 -12.15
C LYS A 161 19.81 -2.07 -11.31
N ILE A 162 19.53 -3.29 -10.83
CA ILE A 162 18.39 -3.57 -9.96
C ILE A 162 18.46 -2.74 -8.68
N ARG A 163 19.61 -2.72 -8.02
CA ARG A 163 19.82 -1.94 -6.80
C ARG A 163 19.55 -0.45 -7.03
N ASN A 164 20.07 0.13 -8.09
CA ASN A 164 19.84 1.53 -8.41
C ASN A 164 18.37 1.81 -8.69
N THR A 165 17.70 0.95 -9.47
CA THR A 165 16.24 1.04 -9.70
C THR A 165 15.46 1.05 -8.38
N ILE A 166 15.78 0.15 -7.47
CA ILE A 166 15.09 0.03 -6.19
C ILE A 166 15.33 1.25 -5.30
N ILE A 167 16.58 1.70 -5.17
CA ILE A 167 16.91 2.89 -4.37
C ILE A 167 16.18 4.11 -4.93
N THR A 168 16.22 4.32 -6.24
CA THR A 168 15.50 5.42 -6.90
C THR A 168 14.00 5.33 -6.64
N SER A 169 13.41 4.14 -6.77
CA SER A 169 11.98 3.92 -6.52
C SER A 169 11.61 4.26 -5.07
N ILE A 170 12.38 3.78 -4.10
CA ILE A 170 12.13 4.04 -2.67
C ILE A 170 12.22 5.54 -2.37
N VAL A 171 13.29 6.21 -2.81
CA VAL A 171 13.48 7.63 -2.55
C VAL A 171 12.33 8.47 -3.13
N ILE A 172 11.98 8.23 -4.39
CA ILE A 172 10.90 8.98 -5.06
C ILE A 172 9.55 8.68 -4.40
N MET A 173 9.25 7.43 -4.07
CA MET A 173 8.00 7.05 -3.39
C MET A 173 7.89 7.68 -2.00
N VAL A 174 8.98 7.74 -1.23
CA VAL A 174 8.99 8.41 0.07
C VAL A 174 8.74 9.91 -0.09
N LEU A 175 9.43 10.58 -1.00
CA LEU A 175 9.22 12.00 -1.27
C LEU A 175 7.79 12.29 -1.74
N LEU A 176 7.26 11.48 -2.63
CA LEU A 176 5.87 11.60 -3.09
C LEU A 176 4.87 11.38 -1.96
N HIS A 177 5.09 10.38 -1.10
CA HIS A 177 4.23 10.15 0.06
C HIS A 177 4.18 11.38 0.98
N TRP A 178 5.34 11.96 1.30
CA TRP A 178 5.39 13.20 2.10
C TRP A 178 4.68 14.36 1.44
N ALA A 179 4.85 14.54 0.14
CA ALA A 179 4.15 15.57 -0.61
C ALA A 179 2.62 15.37 -0.59
N LEU A 180 2.15 14.13 -0.79
CA LEU A 180 0.72 13.81 -0.76
C LEU A 180 0.10 14.02 0.63
N VAL A 181 0.79 13.63 1.69
CA VAL A 181 0.35 13.90 3.08
C VAL A 181 0.29 15.39 3.34
N GLY A 182 1.30 16.15 2.91
CA GLY A 182 1.30 17.62 3.02
C GLY A 182 0.14 18.26 2.28
N CYS A 183 -0.11 17.87 1.03
CA CYS A 183 -1.25 18.35 0.23
C CYS A 183 -2.60 17.98 0.85
N SER A 184 -2.73 16.74 1.34
CA SER A 184 -3.94 16.28 2.02
C SER A 184 -4.24 17.15 3.24
N ASN A 185 -3.24 17.39 4.10
CA ASN A 185 -3.40 18.24 5.27
C ASN A 185 -3.79 19.68 4.91
N LEU A 186 -3.23 20.24 3.84
CA LEU A 186 -3.59 21.58 3.37
C LEU A 186 -5.05 21.63 2.89
N ILE A 187 -5.49 20.64 2.12
CA ILE A 187 -6.84 20.60 1.55
C ILE A 187 -7.88 20.39 2.67
N PHE A 188 -7.69 19.41 3.54
CA PHE A 188 -8.70 19.02 4.51
C PHE A 188 -8.73 19.92 5.76
N ASN A 189 -7.59 20.50 6.18
CA ASN A 189 -7.61 21.52 7.23
C ASN A 189 -8.22 22.84 6.78
N TRP A 190 -8.21 23.14 5.47
CA TRP A 190 -8.88 24.34 4.93
C TRP A 190 -10.40 24.25 5.04
N TYR A 191 -10.98 23.06 4.93
CA TYR A 191 -12.43 22.85 5.03
C TYR A 191 -12.93 22.62 6.47
N GLY A 192 -12.03 22.47 7.44
CA GLY A 192 -12.35 22.24 8.85
C GLY A 192 -12.34 23.48 9.74
N GLN A 193 -12.07 24.68 9.17
CA GLN A 193 -12.23 25.98 9.84
C GLN A 193 -13.51 26.65 9.37
#